data_01a00123c1a03f04c78f9b9e0cef2d23
#
_entry.id   01a00123c1a03f04c78f9b9e0cef2d23
#
_cell.length_a   1.000
_cell.length_b   1.000
_cell.length_c   1.000
_cell.angle_alpha   90.00
_cell.angle_beta   90.00
_cell.angle_gamma   90.00
#
_symmetry.space_group_name_H-M   'P 1'
#
loop_
_entity.id
_entity.type
_entity.pdbx_description
1 polymer ?
#
loop_
_entity_poly.entity_id
_entity_poly.type
_entity_poly.pdbx_seq_one_letter_code
_entity_poly.pdbx_strand_id
1 'polypeptide(L)'
;MLSVPLIVEKIYKLKIRPIFTKNLVLRIVYSLWIFRRVFHKAAGKKLKETFGGKLRFFGIGGSKLDGVVEHFLADAGFPYAIGYGLTETSPLLAGAVPGKVKWQSTGPALNGIEMKILNPNNKNIGEIVVKGPNVMEGYYKDPDSTAAAFTADGWFRTKDLGYIDKKGNLFIKGRKDNMIVNSNGENIYPEEIETVINEFDLVLESLVIEKRGKLIAKVHFNYEEIKEQENLFGEQNANVAEKIEKIKRELLEYVNDRVNKSSKLSEITEQPVPFEKTATQKIKRYLYN
;
A
#
# COMPACT_ATOMS: atom_id res chain seq x y z
N MET A 1 20.37 -1.20 3.25
CA MET A 1 19.58 -2.42 3.05
C MET A 1 18.40 -2.07 2.15
N LEU A 2 17.93 -3.00 1.29
CA LEU A 2 16.73 -2.84 0.47
C LEU A 2 15.69 -3.87 0.89
N SER A 3 14.42 -3.51 0.80
CA SER A 3 13.29 -4.35 1.19
C SER A 3 12.06 -4.05 0.33
N VAL A 4 11.06 -4.91 0.43
CA VAL A 4 9.71 -4.67 -0.10
C VAL A 4 8.76 -4.34 1.05
N PRO A 5 7.68 -3.56 0.82
CA PRO A 5 6.71 -3.19 1.85
C PRO A 5 6.20 -4.36 2.67
N LEU A 6 5.81 -5.45 2.02
CA LEU A 6 5.24 -6.64 2.66
C LEU A 6 6.10 -7.18 3.84
N ILE A 7 7.44 -7.15 3.74
CA ILE A 7 8.31 -7.64 4.81
C ILE A 7 8.21 -6.72 6.03
N VAL A 8 8.25 -5.42 5.81
CA VAL A 8 8.18 -4.42 6.89
C VAL A 8 6.79 -4.44 7.53
N GLU A 9 5.75 -4.52 6.72
CA GLU A 9 4.36 -4.63 7.17
C GLU A 9 4.11 -5.87 8.00
N LYS A 10 4.63 -7.04 7.58
CA LYS A 10 4.55 -8.26 8.39
C LYS A 10 5.31 -8.13 9.71
N ILE A 11 6.50 -7.56 9.71
CA ILE A 11 7.25 -7.32 10.95
C ILE A 11 6.44 -6.41 11.88
N TYR A 12 5.88 -5.33 11.35
CA TYR A 12 5.04 -4.42 12.14
C TYR A 12 3.81 -5.13 12.68
N LYS A 13 2.98 -5.74 11.83
CA LYS A 13 1.71 -6.37 12.20
C LYS A 13 1.90 -7.55 13.15
N LEU A 14 2.90 -8.41 12.91
CA LEU A 14 3.06 -9.65 13.67
C LEU A 14 3.99 -9.54 14.89
N LYS A 15 4.92 -8.59 14.91
CA LYS A 15 5.92 -8.50 16.00
C LYS A 15 5.88 -7.21 16.79
N ILE A 16 5.54 -6.09 16.16
CA ILE A 16 5.64 -4.78 16.81
C ILE A 16 4.29 -4.39 17.41
N ARG A 17 3.24 -4.43 16.63
CA ARG A 17 1.91 -4.01 17.02
C ARG A 17 1.34 -4.79 18.22
N PRO A 18 1.43 -6.13 18.30
CA PRO A 18 0.92 -6.88 19.44
C PRO A 18 1.50 -6.43 20.79
N ILE A 19 2.74 -5.90 20.79
CA ILE A 19 3.36 -5.36 22.02
C ILE A 19 2.53 -4.22 22.63
N PHE A 20 1.84 -3.44 21.79
CA PHE A 20 1.07 -2.25 22.20
C PHE A 20 -0.43 -2.55 22.38
N THR A 21 -0.90 -3.67 21.82
CA THR A 21 -2.33 -4.05 21.85
C THR A 21 -2.64 -5.25 22.74
N LYS A 22 -1.60 -5.84 23.38
CA LYS A 22 -1.67 -7.08 24.14
C LYS A 22 -2.63 -7.04 25.34
N ASN A 23 -2.90 -5.88 25.93
CA ASN A 23 -3.89 -5.72 26.99
C ASN A 23 -4.65 -4.40 26.85
N LEU A 24 -5.83 -4.33 27.48
CA LEU A 24 -6.74 -3.19 27.36
C LEU A 24 -6.10 -1.87 27.82
N VAL A 25 -5.30 -1.90 28.89
CA VAL A 25 -4.64 -0.71 29.42
C VAL A 25 -3.62 -0.14 28.43
N LEU A 26 -2.76 -1.02 27.87
CA LEU A 26 -1.79 -0.63 26.84
C LEU A 26 -2.50 -0.09 25.58
N ARG A 27 -3.61 -0.69 25.18
CA ARG A 27 -4.42 -0.24 24.05
C ARG A 27 -4.98 1.17 24.25
N ILE A 28 -5.50 1.47 25.45
CA ILE A 28 -6.00 2.80 25.82
C ILE A 28 -4.84 3.82 25.84
N VAL A 29 -3.72 3.47 26.47
CA VAL A 29 -2.54 4.34 26.52
C VAL A 29 -1.97 4.59 25.12
N TYR A 30 -1.91 3.57 24.27
CA TYR A 30 -1.45 3.67 22.89
C TYR A 30 -2.37 4.52 22.01
N SER A 31 -3.67 4.62 22.32
CA SER A 31 -4.59 5.51 21.59
C SER A 31 -4.27 6.99 21.78
N LEU A 32 -3.58 7.37 22.86
CA LEU A 32 -3.14 8.73 23.13
C LEU A 32 -1.87 9.04 22.32
N TRP A 33 -1.93 10.03 21.44
CA TRP A 33 -0.90 10.33 20.44
C TRP A 33 0.51 10.57 21.03
N ILE A 34 0.61 11.16 22.23
CA ILE A 34 1.90 11.44 22.92
C ILE A 34 2.57 10.12 23.31
N PHE A 35 1.83 9.22 23.95
CA PHE A 35 2.34 7.91 24.38
C PHE A 35 2.66 7.03 23.17
N ARG A 36 1.84 7.08 22.12
CA ARG A 36 2.10 6.37 20.87
C ARG A 36 3.47 6.70 20.28
N ARG A 37 3.88 7.98 20.26
CA ARG A 37 5.22 8.38 19.79
C ARG A 37 6.34 7.81 20.64
N VAL A 38 6.18 7.77 21.97
CA VAL A 38 7.18 7.18 22.87
C VAL A 38 7.31 5.67 22.60
N PHE A 39 6.20 4.96 22.48
CA PHE A 39 6.18 3.55 22.13
C PHE A 39 6.81 3.30 20.75
N HIS A 40 6.48 4.11 19.76
CA HIS A 40 7.08 3.99 18.42
C HIS A 40 8.60 4.18 18.46
N LYS A 41 9.12 5.14 19.21
CA LYS A 41 10.58 5.34 19.37
C LYS A 41 11.26 4.14 20.02
N ALA A 42 10.68 3.60 21.10
CA ALA A 42 11.23 2.43 21.79
C ALA A 42 11.25 1.19 20.89
N ALA A 43 10.12 0.93 20.20
CA ALA A 43 10.02 -0.19 19.24
C ALA A 43 10.92 0.00 18.01
N GLY A 44 11.04 1.22 17.52
CA GLY A 44 11.95 1.55 16.41
C GLY A 44 13.43 1.33 16.76
N LYS A 45 13.83 1.65 18.00
CA LYS A 45 15.17 1.32 18.48
C LYS A 45 15.40 -0.19 18.45
N LYS A 46 14.47 -0.98 19.00
CA LYS A 46 14.53 -2.45 18.98
C LYS A 46 14.52 -3.01 17.56
N LEU A 47 13.69 -2.45 16.67
CA LEU A 47 13.70 -2.83 15.24
C LEU A 47 15.05 -2.54 14.59
N LYS A 48 15.67 -1.39 14.86
CA LYS A 48 16.99 -1.05 14.34
C LYS A 48 18.08 -1.99 14.88
N GLU A 49 18.00 -2.38 16.15
CA GLU A 49 18.91 -3.37 16.77
C GLU A 49 18.79 -4.75 16.10
N THR A 50 17.56 -5.17 15.69
CA THR A 50 17.34 -6.41 14.92
C THR A 50 18.10 -6.41 13.58
N PHE A 51 18.34 -5.23 13.00
CA PHE A 51 19.14 -5.04 11.81
C PHE A 51 20.62 -4.66 12.11
N GLY A 52 21.12 -5.00 13.29
CA GLY A 52 22.53 -4.79 13.69
C GLY A 52 22.82 -3.40 14.26
N GLY A 53 21.82 -2.57 14.55
CA GLY A 53 21.93 -1.28 15.24
C GLY A 53 22.59 -0.14 14.46
N LYS A 54 23.32 -0.43 13.38
CA LYS A 54 24.12 0.55 12.60
C LYS A 54 23.45 0.97 11.29
N LEU A 55 22.18 0.58 11.07
CA LEU A 55 21.45 0.88 9.84
C LEU A 55 21.29 2.40 9.65
N ARG A 56 21.74 2.91 8.48
CA ARG A 56 21.63 4.33 8.09
C ARG A 56 20.68 4.55 6.93
N PHE A 57 20.35 3.50 6.18
CA PHE A 57 19.50 3.54 5.02
C PHE A 57 18.74 2.22 4.87
N PHE A 58 17.42 2.32 4.79
CA PHE A 58 16.52 1.19 4.55
C PHE A 58 15.57 1.55 3.41
N GLY A 59 15.95 1.17 2.19
CA GLY A 59 15.15 1.45 0.99
C GLY A 59 13.98 0.50 0.86
N ILE A 60 12.79 1.05 0.67
CA ILE A 60 11.54 0.32 0.48
C ILE A 60 10.99 0.67 -0.91
N GLY A 61 10.71 -0.35 -1.71
CA GLY A 61 10.19 -0.17 -3.06
C GLY A 61 9.50 -1.41 -3.59
N GLY A 62 8.92 -1.30 -4.80
CA GLY A 62 8.22 -2.40 -5.48
C GLY A 62 6.70 -2.36 -5.35
N SER A 63 6.15 -1.86 -4.25
CA SER A 63 4.73 -1.55 -4.07
C SER A 63 4.54 -0.39 -3.10
N LYS A 64 3.30 0.07 -2.93
CA LYS A 64 2.96 1.12 -1.96
C LYS A 64 3.11 0.58 -0.54
N LEU A 65 3.73 1.36 0.36
CA LEU A 65 3.84 1.05 1.78
C LEU A 65 2.53 1.44 2.50
N ASP A 66 2.07 0.56 3.40
CA ASP A 66 0.93 0.80 4.29
C ASP A 66 1.15 2.10 5.09
N GLY A 67 0.12 2.97 5.13
CA GLY A 67 0.22 4.29 5.75
C GLY A 67 0.43 4.25 7.27
N VAL A 68 -0.12 3.26 7.96
CA VAL A 68 0.08 3.06 9.41
C VAL A 68 1.52 2.64 9.68
N VAL A 69 2.04 1.74 8.85
CA VAL A 69 3.44 1.28 8.96
C VAL A 69 4.41 2.42 8.64
N GLU A 70 4.12 3.22 7.62
CA GLU A 70 4.92 4.39 7.30
C GLU A 70 4.93 5.42 8.45
N HIS A 71 3.77 5.70 9.06
CA HIS A 71 3.69 6.54 10.26
C HIS A 71 4.51 5.99 11.42
N PHE A 72 4.44 4.67 11.64
CA PHE A 72 5.28 4.03 12.66
C PHE A 72 6.77 4.26 12.38
N LEU A 73 7.24 4.00 11.16
CA LEU A 73 8.66 4.18 10.80
C LEU A 73 9.12 5.64 10.96
N ALA A 74 8.26 6.59 10.59
CA ALA A 74 8.53 8.02 10.73
C ALA A 74 8.62 8.45 12.21
N ASP A 75 7.62 8.10 13.03
CA ASP A 75 7.59 8.41 14.46
C ASP A 75 8.74 7.74 15.22
N ALA A 76 9.11 6.53 14.81
CA ALA A 76 10.22 5.76 15.36
C ALA A 76 11.60 6.34 15.01
N GLY A 77 11.68 7.28 14.09
CA GLY A 77 12.95 7.76 13.55
C GLY A 77 13.75 6.67 12.85
N PHE A 78 13.06 5.68 12.27
CA PHE A 78 13.69 4.61 11.50
C PHE A 78 14.21 5.17 10.16
N PRO A 79 15.44 4.82 9.71
CA PRO A 79 16.05 5.42 8.54
C PRO A 79 15.51 4.83 7.22
N TYR A 80 14.19 4.91 7.02
CA TYR A 80 13.56 4.43 5.81
C TYR A 80 13.61 5.45 4.68
N ALA A 81 13.63 4.93 3.48
CA ALA A 81 13.55 5.66 2.21
C ALA A 81 12.53 4.97 1.33
N ILE A 82 11.77 5.74 0.56
CA ILE A 82 10.83 5.20 -0.43
C ILE A 82 11.41 5.40 -1.82
N GLY A 83 11.30 4.37 -2.67
CA GLY A 83 11.69 4.43 -4.06
C GLY A 83 10.58 3.92 -4.99
N TYR A 84 10.42 4.59 -6.13
CA TYR A 84 9.52 4.21 -7.20
C TYR A 84 10.26 4.00 -8.50
N GLY A 85 9.87 2.96 -9.21
CA GLY A 85 10.34 2.66 -10.55
C GLY A 85 9.87 1.30 -11.03
N LEU A 86 10.31 0.93 -12.22
CA LEU A 86 9.92 -0.29 -12.93
C LEU A 86 11.19 -1.01 -13.43
N THR A 87 11.03 -2.25 -13.83
CA THR A 87 12.12 -3.00 -14.51
C THR A 87 12.58 -2.28 -15.75
N GLU A 88 11.66 -1.72 -16.50
CA GLU A 88 11.87 -0.93 -17.73
C GLU A 88 12.63 0.38 -17.49
N THR A 89 12.90 0.74 -16.24
CA THR A 89 13.57 2.01 -15.87
C THR A 89 14.80 1.80 -14.99
N SER A 90 15.35 0.62 -14.89
CA SER A 90 16.65 0.19 -14.33
C SER A 90 16.96 0.58 -12.87
N PRO A 91 16.15 0.41 -11.87
CA PRO A 91 14.68 0.52 -11.87
C PRO A 91 14.18 1.91 -11.47
N LEU A 92 15.00 2.80 -10.86
CA LEU A 92 14.56 3.90 -10.01
C LEU A 92 14.27 5.20 -10.78
N LEU A 93 13.04 5.73 -10.63
CA LEU A 93 12.57 6.98 -11.23
C LEU A 93 12.43 8.13 -10.24
N ALA A 94 11.88 7.82 -9.06
CA ALA A 94 11.64 8.80 -8.00
C ALA A 94 12.01 8.21 -6.64
N GLY A 95 12.38 9.06 -5.70
CA GLY A 95 12.74 8.61 -4.37
C GLY A 95 12.96 9.73 -3.38
N ALA A 96 12.83 9.39 -2.09
CA ALA A 96 13.17 10.29 -0.99
C ALA A 96 14.08 9.57 -0.01
N VAL A 97 15.15 10.26 0.41
CA VAL A 97 16.11 9.74 1.39
C VAL A 97 15.54 9.78 2.82
N PRO A 98 16.13 9.02 3.77
CA PRO A 98 15.70 9.03 5.16
C PRO A 98 15.57 10.45 5.73
N GLY A 99 14.48 10.69 6.45
CA GLY A 99 14.15 11.98 7.05
C GLY A 99 13.56 13.03 6.09
N LYS A 100 13.52 12.76 4.77
CA LYS A 100 12.91 13.63 3.76
C LYS A 100 11.68 13.00 3.07
N VAL A 101 11.29 11.82 3.49
CA VAL A 101 10.09 11.15 2.96
C VAL A 101 8.86 11.95 3.36
N LYS A 102 8.07 12.37 2.38
CA LYS A 102 6.73 12.91 2.60
C LYS A 102 5.75 11.76 2.66
N TRP A 103 4.93 11.73 3.70
CA TRP A 103 3.97 10.67 3.93
C TRP A 103 3.15 10.29 2.68
N GLN A 104 3.13 9.01 2.36
CA GLN A 104 2.45 8.41 1.20
C GLN A 104 2.93 8.90 -0.17
N SER A 105 4.05 9.62 -0.26
CA SER A 105 4.69 9.95 -1.53
C SER A 105 5.89 9.05 -1.81
N THR A 106 6.25 8.93 -3.06
CA THR A 106 7.49 8.27 -3.49
C THR A 106 8.68 9.23 -3.54
N GLY A 107 8.45 10.51 -3.20
CA GLY A 107 9.46 11.56 -3.35
C GLY A 107 9.51 12.20 -4.74
N PRO A 108 10.46 13.12 -4.99
CA PRO A 108 10.66 13.76 -6.27
C PRO A 108 11.33 12.83 -7.29
N ALA A 109 11.26 13.20 -8.57
CA ALA A 109 12.07 12.58 -9.62
C ALA A 109 13.57 12.66 -9.28
N LEU A 110 14.31 11.62 -9.62
CA LEU A 110 15.76 11.59 -9.44
C LEU A 110 16.46 12.49 -10.46
N ASN A 111 17.70 12.88 -10.16
CA ASN A 111 18.51 13.68 -11.06
C ASN A 111 18.66 12.99 -12.42
N GLY A 112 18.42 13.73 -13.50
CA GLY A 112 18.45 13.22 -14.87
C GLY A 112 17.17 12.52 -15.34
N ILE A 113 16.14 12.41 -14.46
CA ILE A 113 14.81 11.90 -14.82
C ILE A 113 13.85 13.06 -15.02
N GLU A 114 13.27 13.13 -16.20
CA GLU A 114 12.12 13.99 -16.47
C GLU A 114 10.82 13.20 -16.23
N MET A 115 9.86 13.84 -15.59
CA MET A 115 8.58 13.21 -15.22
C MET A 115 7.43 14.18 -15.40
N LYS A 116 6.35 13.74 -16.03
CA LYS A 116 5.11 14.52 -16.14
C LYS A 116 3.87 13.62 -16.01
N ILE A 117 2.72 14.26 -15.80
CA ILE A 117 1.42 13.59 -15.77
C ILE A 117 0.75 13.80 -17.13
N LEU A 118 0.47 12.71 -17.83
CA LEU A 118 -0.19 12.70 -19.13
C LEU A 118 -1.71 12.65 -18.95
N ASN A 119 -2.43 13.52 -19.66
CA ASN A 119 -3.90 13.61 -19.64
C ASN A 119 -4.49 13.66 -18.21
N PRO A 120 -4.11 14.65 -17.39
CA PRO A 120 -4.62 14.75 -16.02
C PRO A 120 -6.11 15.08 -16.01
N ASN A 121 -6.85 14.46 -15.10
CA ASN A 121 -8.24 14.78 -14.81
C ASN A 121 -8.37 16.05 -13.93
N ASN A 122 -9.61 16.41 -13.54
CA ASN A 122 -9.90 17.57 -12.70
C ASN A 122 -9.20 17.57 -11.32
N LYS A 123 -8.69 16.41 -10.88
CA LYS A 123 -7.92 16.23 -9.64
C LYS A 123 -6.41 16.18 -9.91
N ASN A 124 -5.96 16.55 -11.10
CA ASN A 124 -4.57 16.44 -11.57
C ASN A 124 -4.00 15.01 -11.57
N ILE A 125 -4.84 13.98 -11.58
CA ILE A 125 -4.44 12.58 -11.65
C ILE A 125 -4.46 12.14 -13.12
N GLY A 126 -3.35 11.57 -13.58
CA GLY A 126 -3.21 11.02 -14.93
C GLY A 126 -2.10 9.98 -14.98
N GLU A 127 -1.77 9.53 -16.19
CA GLU A 127 -0.71 8.56 -16.40
C GLU A 127 0.67 9.20 -16.18
N ILE A 128 1.50 8.56 -15.35
CA ILE A 128 2.88 8.98 -15.12
C ILE A 128 3.69 8.59 -16.35
N VAL A 129 4.33 9.58 -16.98
CA VAL A 129 5.24 9.33 -18.11
C VAL A 129 6.62 9.95 -17.82
N VAL A 130 7.67 9.27 -18.28
CA VAL A 130 9.04 9.60 -17.91
C VAL A 130 9.99 9.57 -19.10
N LYS A 131 11.07 10.35 -19.01
CA LYS A 131 12.26 10.28 -19.83
C LYS A 131 13.49 10.24 -18.95
N GLY A 132 14.52 9.53 -19.36
CA GLY A 132 15.79 9.49 -18.64
C GLY A 132 16.73 8.45 -19.22
N PRO A 133 18.01 8.52 -18.87
CA PRO A 133 19.04 7.61 -19.40
C PRO A 133 18.90 6.17 -18.91
N ASN A 134 18.06 5.94 -17.91
CA ASN A 134 17.76 4.62 -17.34
C ASN A 134 16.50 3.96 -17.91
N VAL A 135 15.78 4.65 -18.82
CA VAL A 135 14.62 4.08 -19.50
C VAL A 135 15.09 3.10 -20.56
N MET A 136 14.47 1.94 -20.66
CA MET A 136 14.76 0.92 -21.66
C MET A 136 14.64 1.46 -23.09
N GLU A 137 15.37 0.89 -24.02
CA GLU A 137 15.20 1.15 -25.47
C GLU A 137 13.95 0.46 -26.03
N GLY A 138 13.56 -0.69 -25.48
CA GLY A 138 12.37 -1.44 -25.87
C GLY A 138 12.34 -2.86 -25.36
N TYR A 139 11.28 -3.58 -25.71
CA TYR A 139 11.14 -5.00 -25.41
C TYR A 139 11.85 -5.86 -26.46
N TYR A 140 12.56 -6.88 -26.01
CA TYR A 140 13.34 -7.75 -26.88
C TYR A 140 12.46 -8.50 -27.87
N LYS A 141 12.72 -8.32 -29.18
CA LYS A 141 11.97 -8.91 -30.29
C LYS A 141 10.46 -8.63 -30.29
N ASP A 142 10.02 -7.55 -29.65
CA ASP A 142 8.60 -7.16 -29.57
C ASP A 142 8.46 -5.66 -29.93
N PRO A 143 8.48 -5.31 -31.21
CA PRO A 143 8.37 -3.93 -31.67
C PRO A 143 6.98 -3.32 -31.39
N ASP A 144 5.92 -4.13 -31.39
CA ASP A 144 4.55 -3.65 -31.18
C ASP A 144 4.35 -3.22 -29.71
N SER A 145 4.77 -4.04 -28.75
CA SER A 145 4.76 -3.67 -27.33
C SER A 145 5.70 -2.50 -27.07
N THR A 146 6.84 -2.43 -27.77
CA THR A 146 7.76 -1.30 -27.64
C THR A 146 7.10 -0.01 -28.12
N ALA A 147 6.48 0.01 -29.30
CA ALA A 147 5.78 1.16 -29.81
C ALA A 147 4.64 1.62 -28.90
N ALA A 148 3.88 0.67 -28.31
CA ALA A 148 2.80 0.95 -27.37
C ALA A 148 3.31 1.50 -26.03
N ALA A 149 4.57 1.20 -25.64
CA ALA A 149 5.17 1.66 -24.39
C ALA A 149 5.63 3.11 -24.42
N PHE A 150 5.68 3.74 -25.57
CA PHE A 150 6.13 5.14 -25.72
C PHE A 150 5.03 6.01 -26.32
N THR A 151 5.07 7.30 -25.98
CA THR A 151 4.29 8.33 -26.66
C THR A 151 5.00 8.74 -27.98
N ALA A 152 4.28 9.39 -28.90
CA ALA A 152 4.86 9.86 -30.18
C ALA A 152 6.05 10.80 -29.96
N ASP A 153 6.09 11.56 -28.89
CA ASP A 153 7.18 12.46 -28.48
C ASP A 153 8.23 11.78 -27.56
N GLY A 154 8.23 10.44 -27.48
CA GLY A 154 9.28 9.61 -26.87
C GLY A 154 9.27 9.55 -25.35
N TRP A 155 8.13 9.78 -24.68
CA TRP A 155 7.97 9.52 -23.24
C TRP A 155 7.59 8.06 -22.99
N PHE A 156 8.29 7.42 -22.08
CA PHE A 156 7.92 6.07 -21.62
C PHE A 156 6.66 6.12 -20.75
N ARG A 157 5.71 5.28 -21.04
CA ARG A 157 4.41 5.15 -20.36
C ARG A 157 4.51 4.11 -19.26
N THR A 158 4.47 4.55 -18.00
CA THR A 158 4.61 3.62 -16.87
C THR A 158 3.37 2.78 -16.62
N LYS A 159 2.22 3.18 -17.18
CA LYS A 159 0.88 2.66 -16.86
C LYS A 159 0.49 2.85 -15.39
N ASP A 160 1.27 3.54 -14.60
CA ASP A 160 0.90 3.97 -13.25
C ASP A 160 0.17 5.30 -13.32
N LEU A 161 -0.86 5.46 -12.50
CA LEU A 161 -1.64 6.69 -12.36
C LEU A 161 -1.21 7.42 -11.08
N GLY A 162 -1.13 8.75 -11.17
CA GLY A 162 -0.71 9.54 -10.03
C GLY A 162 -0.77 11.04 -10.29
N TYR A 163 -0.24 11.81 -9.37
CA TYR A 163 -0.08 13.25 -9.48
C TYR A 163 1.24 13.70 -8.84
N ILE A 164 1.70 14.88 -9.25
CA ILE A 164 2.88 15.53 -8.68
C ILE A 164 2.41 16.77 -7.91
N ASP A 165 2.84 16.92 -6.66
CA ASP A 165 2.48 18.07 -5.84
C ASP A 165 3.33 19.30 -6.22
N LYS A 166 2.97 20.48 -5.64
CA LYS A 166 3.68 21.75 -5.88
C LYS A 166 5.16 21.73 -5.46
N LYS A 167 5.59 20.74 -4.68
CA LYS A 167 6.99 20.56 -4.24
C LYS A 167 7.73 19.50 -5.05
N GLY A 168 7.09 18.97 -6.11
CA GLY A 168 7.67 17.96 -6.99
C GLY A 168 7.55 16.53 -6.46
N ASN A 169 6.87 16.27 -5.34
CA ASN A 169 6.72 14.91 -4.85
C ASN A 169 5.64 14.15 -5.66
N LEU A 170 5.98 12.95 -6.09
CA LEU A 170 5.08 12.04 -6.79
C LEU A 170 4.21 11.25 -5.79
N PHE A 171 2.91 11.17 -6.08
CA PHE A 171 1.93 10.33 -5.38
C PHE A 171 1.30 9.36 -6.36
N ILE A 172 1.49 8.07 -6.13
CA ILE A 172 0.89 7.01 -6.96
C ILE A 172 -0.49 6.69 -6.41
N LYS A 173 -1.47 6.56 -7.32
CA LYS A 173 -2.88 6.23 -7.02
C LYS A 173 -3.22 4.78 -7.33
N GLY A 174 -2.65 4.21 -8.38
CA GLY A 174 -2.88 2.85 -8.80
C GLY A 174 -2.35 2.58 -10.20
N ARG A 175 -2.73 1.43 -10.76
CA ARG A 175 -2.41 1.02 -12.13
C ARG A 175 -3.55 1.40 -13.06
N LYS A 176 -3.22 1.85 -14.27
CA LYS A 176 -4.19 2.16 -15.32
C LYS A 176 -5.03 0.93 -15.68
N ASP A 177 -4.39 -0.22 -15.75
CA ASP A 177 -5.03 -1.49 -16.11
C ASP A 177 -5.97 -2.01 -15.02
N ASN A 178 -5.85 -1.52 -13.77
CA ASN A 178 -6.71 -1.90 -12.63
C ASN A 178 -7.81 -0.87 -12.35
N MET A 179 -7.74 0.30 -12.99
CA MET A 179 -8.72 1.36 -12.77
C MET A 179 -10.11 0.90 -13.20
N ILE A 180 -11.08 1.11 -12.33
CA ILE A 180 -12.50 0.82 -12.57
C ILE A 180 -13.18 2.14 -12.93
N VAL A 181 -14.00 2.12 -13.97
CA VAL A 181 -14.85 3.28 -14.32
C VAL A 181 -16.26 2.93 -13.92
N ASN A 182 -16.81 3.66 -12.94
CA ASN A 182 -18.19 3.43 -12.51
C ASN A 182 -19.22 3.91 -13.53
N SER A 183 -20.50 3.62 -13.29
CA SER A 183 -21.62 4.00 -14.16
C SER A 183 -21.75 5.52 -14.37
N ASN A 184 -21.19 6.33 -13.49
CA ASN A 184 -21.18 7.80 -13.58
C ASN A 184 -19.96 8.35 -14.33
N GLY A 185 -19.08 7.48 -14.88
CA GLY A 185 -17.84 7.88 -15.55
C GLY A 185 -16.72 8.31 -14.60
N GLU A 186 -16.84 8.05 -13.29
CA GLU A 186 -15.79 8.37 -12.33
C GLU A 186 -14.76 7.26 -12.25
N ASN A 187 -13.48 7.65 -12.19
CA ASN A 187 -12.37 6.73 -12.01
C ASN A 187 -12.24 6.31 -10.55
N ILE A 188 -12.27 5.01 -10.31
CA ILE A 188 -12.03 4.38 -9.02
C ILE A 188 -10.69 3.68 -9.09
N TYR A 189 -9.88 3.88 -8.05
CA TYR A 189 -8.56 3.27 -7.92
C TYR A 189 -8.61 2.19 -6.82
N PRO A 190 -8.71 0.90 -7.19
CA PRO A 190 -8.84 -0.20 -6.23
C PRO A 190 -7.75 -0.19 -5.16
N GLU A 191 -6.52 0.16 -5.53
CA GLU A 191 -5.38 0.19 -4.62
C GLU A 191 -5.51 1.25 -3.52
N GLU A 192 -6.27 2.33 -3.74
CA GLU A 192 -6.59 3.30 -2.68
C GLU A 192 -7.54 2.72 -1.65
N ILE A 193 -8.54 1.96 -2.09
CA ILE A 193 -9.50 1.30 -1.21
C ILE A 193 -8.80 0.17 -0.43
N GLU A 194 -7.98 -0.62 -1.12
CA GLU A 194 -7.16 -1.68 -0.52
C GLU A 194 -6.21 -1.13 0.55
N THR A 195 -5.67 0.07 0.35
CA THR A 195 -4.85 0.75 1.37
C THR A 195 -5.67 0.96 2.65
N VAL A 196 -6.92 1.45 2.54
CA VAL A 196 -7.79 1.67 3.71
C VAL A 196 -8.21 0.34 4.36
N ILE A 197 -8.52 -0.68 3.56
CA ILE A 197 -8.85 -2.02 4.06
C ILE A 197 -7.68 -2.61 4.87
N ASN A 198 -6.46 -2.48 4.35
CA ASN A 198 -5.26 -3.05 4.97
C ASN A 198 -4.83 -2.31 6.25
N GLU A 199 -5.34 -1.09 6.49
CA GLU A 199 -5.20 -0.39 7.78
C GLU A 199 -6.01 -1.03 8.91
N PHE A 200 -7.03 -1.84 8.58
CA PHE A 200 -7.83 -2.53 9.59
C PHE A 200 -7.04 -3.68 10.22
N ASP A 201 -7.10 -3.74 11.56
CA ASP A 201 -6.21 -4.56 12.39
C ASP A 201 -6.17 -6.04 12.05
N LEU A 202 -7.33 -6.58 11.70
CA LEU A 202 -7.52 -8.01 11.45
C LEU A 202 -7.33 -8.39 9.98
N VAL A 203 -6.86 -7.48 9.13
CA VAL A 203 -6.62 -7.72 7.70
C VAL A 203 -5.14 -7.95 7.43
N LEU A 204 -4.81 -9.04 6.73
CA LEU A 204 -3.47 -9.31 6.22
C LEU A 204 -3.31 -8.84 4.78
N GLU A 205 -4.30 -9.13 3.93
CA GLU A 205 -4.28 -8.84 2.50
C GLU A 205 -5.68 -8.57 1.99
N SER A 206 -5.80 -7.69 1.01
CA SER A 206 -7.08 -7.39 0.36
C SER A 206 -6.94 -7.20 -1.14
N LEU A 207 -8.03 -7.43 -1.84
CA LEU A 207 -8.17 -7.22 -3.28
C LEU A 207 -9.56 -6.66 -3.58
N VAL A 208 -9.62 -5.48 -4.16
CA VAL A 208 -10.89 -4.86 -4.59
C VAL A 208 -11.11 -5.13 -6.07
N ILE A 209 -12.28 -5.66 -6.38
CA ILE A 209 -12.75 -5.97 -7.74
C ILE A 209 -14.11 -5.35 -7.99
N GLU A 210 -14.46 -5.19 -9.27
CA GLU A 210 -15.82 -4.90 -9.67
C GLU A 210 -16.54 -6.18 -10.09
N LYS A 211 -17.74 -6.37 -9.61
CA LYS A 211 -18.62 -7.45 -10.04
C LYS A 211 -20.04 -6.93 -10.22
N ARG A 212 -20.56 -6.99 -11.46
CA ARG A 212 -21.93 -6.53 -11.81
C ARG A 212 -22.19 -5.07 -11.40
N GLY A 213 -21.24 -4.18 -11.64
CA GLY A 213 -21.35 -2.75 -11.30
C GLY A 213 -21.19 -2.43 -9.82
N LYS A 214 -20.78 -3.39 -8.97
CA LYS A 214 -20.57 -3.21 -7.54
C LYS A 214 -19.12 -3.47 -7.16
N LEU A 215 -18.58 -2.65 -6.27
CA LEU A 215 -17.26 -2.86 -5.70
C LEU A 215 -17.34 -3.89 -4.57
N ILE A 216 -16.52 -4.92 -4.65
CA ILE A 216 -16.42 -5.99 -3.67
C ILE A 216 -14.97 -6.10 -3.23
N ALA A 217 -14.73 -6.24 -1.93
CA ALA A 217 -13.41 -6.55 -1.41
C ALA A 217 -13.31 -8.02 -1.02
N LYS A 218 -12.30 -8.73 -1.58
CA LYS A 218 -11.88 -10.03 -1.09
C LYS A 218 -10.80 -9.80 -0.02
N VAL A 219 -10.94 -10.39 1.16
CA VAL A 219 -10.08 -10.11 2.31
C VAL A 219 -9.56 -11.39 2.94
N HIS A 220 -8.24 -11.47 3.05
CA HIS A 220 -7.58 -12.50 3.84
C HIS A 220 -7.32 -11.96 5.24
N PHE A 221 -7.97 -12.57 6.25
CA PHE A 221 -7.92 -12.13 7.64
C PHE A 221 -6.74 -12.72 8.41
N ASN A 222 -6.36 -12.05 9.49
CA ASN A 222 -5.41 -12.56 10.48
C ASN A 222 -6.12 -13.48 11.47
N TYR A 223 -6.30 -14.74 11.11
CA TYR A 223 -7.00 -15.72 11.94
C TYR A 223 -6.31 -16.01 13.27
N GLU A 224 -4.99 -15.83 13.35
CA GLU A 224 -4.25 -15.98 14.62
C GLU A 224 -4.64 -14.87 15.60
N GLU A 225 -4.64 -13.62 15.14
CA GLU A 225 -5.05 -12.47 15.93
C GLU A 225 -6.53 -12.55 16.35
N ILE A 226 -7.40 -13.03 15.45
CA ILE A 226 -8.82 -13.23 15.74
C ILE A 226 -8.97 -14.23 16.91
N LYS A 227 -8.25 -15.34 16.90
CA LYS A 227 -8.25 -16.35 17.96
C LYS A 227 -7.65 -15.83 19.28
N GLU A 228 -6.57 -15.05 19.20
CA GLU A 228 -5.97 -14.44 20.40
C GLU A 228 -6.94 -13.47 21.08
N GLN A 229 -7.68 -12.67 20.31
CA GLN A 229 -8.71 -11.80 20.87
C GLN A 229 -9.84 -12.58 21.53
N GLU A 230 -10.24 -13.75 21.01
CA GLU A 230 -11.21 -14.66 21.65
C GLU A 230 -10.77 -15.07 23.05
N ASN A 231 -9.52 -15.50 23.17
CA ASN A 231 -8.97 -15.94 24.44
C ASN A 231 -8.90 -14.81 25.49
N LEU A 232 -8.68 -13.57 25.05
CA LEU A 232 -8.59 -12.39 25.93
C LEU A 232 -9.96 -11.91 26.45
N PHE A 233 -11.02 -12.07 25.66
CA PHE A 233 -12.37 -11.57 26.00
C PHE A 233 -13.33 -12.63 26.51
N GLY A 234 -12.88 -13.90 26.66
CA GLY A 234 -13.67 -14.99 27.24
C GLY A 234 -14.83 -15.49 26.37
N GLU A 235 -14.84 -15.15 25.10
CA GLU A 235 -15.87 -15.55 24.11
C GLU A 235 -15.60 -16.97 23.55
N GLN A 236 -15.30 -17.94 24.41
CA GLN A 236 -14.87 -19.30 24.01
C GLN A 236 -15.91 -20.15 23.27
N ASN A 237 -17.15 -19.67 23.12
CA ASN A 237 -18.25 -20.44 22.52
C ASN A 237 -18.88 -19.78 21.27
N ALA A 238 -18.31 -18.68 20.74
CA ALA A 238 -18.84 -18.08 19.53
C ALA A 238 -18.40 -18.90 18.29
N ASN A 239 -19.35 -19.21 17.40
CA ASN A 239 -19.06 -19.85 16.13
C ASN A 239 -18.12 -18.93 15.32
N VAL A 240 -16.94 -19.43 14.93
CA VAL A 240 -15.92 -18.69 14.18
C VAL A 240 -16.52 -18.00 12.94
N ALA A 241 -17.50 -18.64 12.29
CA ALA A 241 -18.19 -18.08 11.13
C ALA A 241 -19.00 -16.82 11.47
N GLU A 242 -19.73 -16.82 12.60
CA GLU A 242 -20.51 -15.65 13.04
C GLU A 242 -19.60 -14.46 13.36
N LYS A 243 -18.44 -14.73 13.92
CA LYS A 243 -17.47 -13.71 14.26
C LYS A 243 -16.84 -13.09 12.99
N ILE A 244 -16.47 -13.91 12.01
CA ILE A 244 -15.97 -13.43 10.73
C ILE A 244 -17.04 -12.55 10.06
N GLU A 245 -18.32 -12.92 10.10
CA GLU A 245 -19.41 -12.09 9.58
C GLU A 245 -19.57 -10.76 10.34
N LYS A 246 -19.34 -10.75 11.65
CA LYS A 246 -19.31 -9.50 12.44
C LYS A 246 -18.12 -8.62 12.02
N ILE A 247 -16.92 -9.19 11.92
CA ILE A 247 -15.70 -8.48 11.49
C ILE A 247 -15.89 -7.92 10.07
N LYS A 248 -16.49 -8.65 9.14
CA LYS A 248 -16.77 -8.18 7.78
C LYS A 248 -17.69 -6.95 7.78
N ARG A 249 -18.72 -6.93 8.63
CA ARG A 249 -19.61 -5.75 8.79
C ARG A 249 -18.86 -4.55 9.35
N GLU A 250 -18.10 -4.74 10.42
CA GLU A 250 -17.28 -3.68 11.03
C GLU A 250 -16.26 -3.13 10.03
N LEU A 251 -15.60 -3.99 9.27
CA LEU A 251 -14.66 -3.60 8.22
C LEU A 251 -15.35 -2.84 7.09
N LEU A 252 -16.54 -3.28 6.66
CA LEU A 252 -17.31 -2.60 5.62
C LEU A 252 -17.68 -1.16 6.03
N GLU A 253 -18.15 -0.97 7.25
CA GLU A 253 -18.44 0.34 7.82
C GLU A 253 -17.16 1.18 7.92
N TYR A 254 -16.09 0.62 8.48
CA TYR A 254 -14.80 1.28 8.62
C TYR A 254 -14.27 1.83 7.29
N VAL A 255 -14.33 1.03 6.23
CA VAL A 255 -13.86 1.43 4.90
C VAL A 255 -14.79 2.47 4.29
N ASN A 256 -16.11 2.25 4.33
CA ASN A 256 -17.09 3.11 3.71
C ASN A 256 -17.19 4.51 4.33
N ASP A 257 -16.74 4.66 5.58
CA ASP A 257 -16.63 5.96 6.24
C ASP A 257 -15.36 6.75 5.82
N ARG A 258 -14.37 6.07 5.24
CA ARG A 258 -13.05 6.64 4.90
C ARG A 258 -12.81 6.83 3.43
N VAL A 259 -13.57 6.15 2.60
CA VAL A 259 -13.47 6.29 1.14
C VAL A 259 -14.48 7.27 0.57
N ASN A 260 -14.24 7.76 -0.65
CA ASN A 260 -15.18 8.62 -1.36
C ASN A 260 -16.49 7.87 -1.65
N LYS A 261 -17.57 8.62 -1.87
CA LYS A 261 -18.92 8.06 -2.15
C LYS A 261 -18.91 7.07 -3.32
N SER A 262 -18.16 7.37 -4.38
CA SER A 262 -18.01 6.51 -5.56
C SER A 262 -17.17 5.26 -5.34
N SER A 263 -16.36 5.25 -4.29
CA SER A 263 -15.45 4.15 -3.93
C SER A 263 -15.99 3.25 -2.81
N LYS A 264 -17.23 3.44 -2.41
CA LYS A 264 -17.86 2.63 -1.35
C LYS A 264 -18.02 1.18 -1.79
N LEU A 265 -17.63 0.28 -0.89
CA LEU A 265 -17.80 -1.16 -1.07
C LEU A 265 -19.26 -1.56 -0.83
N SER A 266 -19.73 -2.49 -1.62
CA SER A 266 -21.03 -3.13 -1.42
C SER A 266 -20.94 -4.34 -0.51
N GLU A 267 -19.80 -5.02 -0.52
CA GLU A 267 -19.64 -6.30 0.18
C GLU A 267 -18.16 -6.56 0.48
N ILE A 268 -17.93 -7.29 1.59
CA ILE A 268 -16.64 -7.91 1.90
C ILE A 268 -16.81 -9.43 1.86
N THR A 269 -16.02 -10.08 1.04
CA THR A 269 -15.97 -11.54 0.93
C THR A 269 -14.69 -12.07 1.58
N GLU A 270 -14.78 -13.18 2.27
CA GLU A 270 -13.64 -13.84 2.87
C GLU A 270 -12.78 -14.52 1.79
N GLN A 271 -11.47 -14.38 1.91
CA GLN A 271 -10.46 -15.15 1.18
C GLN A 271 -9.73 -16.04 2.19
N PRO A 272 -10.10 -17.34 2.31
CA PRO A 272 -9.60 -18.21 3.39
C PRO A 272 -8.09 -18.44 3.34
N VAL A 273 -7.52 -18.46 2.13
CA VAL A 273 -6.10 -18.68 1.89
C VAL A 273 -5.44 -17.40 1.36
N PRO A 274 -4.12 -17.19 1.60
CA PRO A 274 -3.40 -16.06 1.04
C PRO A 274 -3.55 -15.97 -0.48
N PHE A 275 -3.58 -14.76 -1.02
CA PHE A 275 -3.63 -14.57 -2.47
C PHE A 275 -2.36 -15.08 -3.15
N GLU A 276 -2.52 -15.63 -4.37
CA GLU A 276 -1.38 -15.94 -5.21
C GLU A 276 -0.64 -14.67 -5.63
N LYS A 277 0.69 -14.73 -5.58
CA LYS A 277 1.57 -13.59 -5.83
C LYS A 277 2.61 -13.87 -6.90
N THR A 278 3.05 -12.79 -7.53
CA THR A 278 4.24 -12.79 -8.39
C THR A 278 5.51 -13.01 -7.55
N ALA A 279 6.65 -13.23 -8.21
CA ALA A 279 7.95 -13.29 -7.56
C ALA A 279 8.27 -11.96 -6.79
N THR A 280 7.72 -10.83 -7.24
CA THR A 280 7.84 -9.52 -6.58
C THR A 280 6.77 -9.26 -5.50
N GLN A 281 6.06 -10.31 -5.06
CA GLN A 281 5.05 -10.27 -3.98
C GLN A 281 3.80 -9.43 -4.28
N LYS A 282 3.47 -9.20 -5.56
CA LYS A 282 2.22 -8.54 -5.97
C LYS A 282 1.13 -9.59 -6.20
N ILE A 283 -0.10 -9.31 -5.74
CA ILE A 283 -1.26 -10.19 -5.97
C ILE A 283 -1.52 -10.32 -7.48
N LYS A 284 -1.68 -11.55 -7.95
CA LYS A 284 -2.07 -11.86 -9.33
C LYS A 284 -3.57 -11.60 -9.52
N ARG A 285 -3.95 -10.33 -9.65
CA ARG A 285 -5.35 -9.87 -9.68
C ARG A 285 -6.21 -10.65 -10.70
N TYR A 286 -5.66 -10.98 -11.87
CA TYR A 286 -6.35 -11.69 -12.96
C TYR A 286 -6.89 -13.07 -12.58
N LEU A 287 -6.44 -13.65 -11.46
CA LEU A 287 -6.96 -14.93 -10.96
C LEU A 287 -8.26 -14.76 -10.13
N TYR A 288 -8.65 -13.53 -9.80
CA TYR A 288 -9.71 -13.26 -8.83
C TYR A 288 -10.83 -12.36 -9.38
N ASN A 289 -10.70 -11.88 -10.61
CA ASN A 289 -11.69 -11.04 -11.30
C ASN A 289 -12.89 -11.86 -11.79
#